data_a93a424d909d479b5d916f5d91f648c2
#
_entry.id   a93a424d909d479b5d916f5d91f648c2
#
_cell.length_a   1.000
_cell.length_b   1.000
_cell.length_c   1.000
_cell.angle_alpha   90.00
_cell.angle_beta   90.00
_cell.angle_gamma   90.00
#
_symmetry.space_group_name_H-M   'P 1'
#
loop_
_entity.id
_entity.type
_entity.pdbx_description
1 polymer ?
#
loop_
_entity_poly.entity_id
_entity_poly.type
_entity_poly.pdbx_seq_one_letter_code
_entity_poly.pdbx_strand_id
1 'polypeptide(L)'
;MKKVFMSIMAFAAVALTMTSCNKEEAITASNFNVSFEDTEVMNEAKTHFVGHDQVFDQDDLFYIMDGSANIAHYRIDLNANPNYIFDRAVRGSFDQNNGVLTAFYPTKIVYNNNVNEVLLPAVQKTNAGEIQWPLYAQGTIDDFYFRNLCANHAIYLSGDVALDSITVTTNNYINGFFKVNFTNLTNPLTYGQGTGTSRNSMLGHGTRTYTLKFNAPFQLTNEEQLVRLTVPAGEYSTYIITFYANGKKRTLSNPANITFERTITRPSHIELNLDNFVDFVPGALAAEYNVAGEGETPKMVIFSQGNLEYLGLGNHFWRFSDNQFDFRGRYQSKIQNQYDRDLFAWGANGYFKAGSLVGNGIKIWGANNDFGYSTATELTGTSEWGNNKIANAGNRANDGWRTLTEQEMNNLLANYAHAMVTLGFNNKTGLVIFADGATAVPDGTVLTKAQWNALQNAGCVFFVADNYRAATGTIENRIPAAGAGSYFWLNNGNSNTASALYVDKVNGATVVNNVPKNVGAFVRLVKEL
;
A
#
# COMPACT_ATOMS: atom_id res chain seq x y z
N MET A 1 -5.59 -40.11 0.18
CA MET A 1 -4.54 -41.11 0.50
C MET A 1 -3.95 -40.71 1.85
N LYS A 2 -4.05 -41.56 2.83
CA LYS A 2 -3.54 -41.35 4.18
C LYS A 2 -2.03 -41.20 4.14
N LYS A 3 -1.47 -40.04 4.55
CA LYS A 3 -0.06 -39.91 4.85
C LYS A 3 0.13 -40.14 6.35
N VAL A 4 0.88 -41.17 6.62
CA VAL A 4 1.21 -41.68 7.97
C VAL A 4 2.38 -40.85 8.48
N PHE A 5 2.26 -40.30 9.69
CA PHE A 5 3.38 -39.78 10.45
C PHE A 5 4.32 -40.95 10.80
N MET A 6 5.59 -40.84 10.43
CA MET A 6 6.66 -41.70 10.94
C MET A 6 7.86 -40.86 11.32
N SER A 7 8.10 -40.80 12.59
CA SER A 7 9.40 -40.39 13.17
C SER A 7 10.44 -41.47 12.87
N ILE A 8 11.54 -41.13 12.23
CA ILE A 8 12.69 -42.02 12.12
C ILE A 8 13.97 -41.23 12.41
N MET A 9 14.67 -41.74 13.40
CA MET A 9 16.02 -41.32 13.82
C MET A 9 17.11 -41.76 12.83
N ALA A 10 18.10 -40.87 12.72
CA ALA A 10 19.55 -41.05 12.67
C ALA A 10 20.18 -42.06 11.69
N PHE A 11 21.24 -41.67 10.98
CA PHE A 11 22.61 -42.16 11.16
C PHE A 11 23.58 -41.57 10.12
N ALA A 12 24.62 -41.05 10.64
CA ALA A 12 26.05 -41.36 10.49
C ALA A 12 26.85 -40.64 9.40
N ALA A 13 27.86 -40.01 9.93
CA ALA A 13 29.00 -39.37 9.29
C ALA A 13 29.84 -40.29 8.42
N VAL A 14 30.36 -39.76 7.32
CA VAL A 14 31.65 -40.25 6.75
C VAL A 14 32.51 -39.01 6.48
N ALA A 15 33.63 -38.97 7.18
CA ALA A 15 34.70 -38.00 6.97
C ALA A 15 35.55 -38.40 5.75
N LEU A 16 35.85 -37.46 4.89
CA LEU A 16 37.00 -37.53 3.98
C LEU A 16 37.72 -36.20 3.98
N THR A 17 38.92 -36.24 4.51
CA THR A 17 39.92 -35.16 4.55
C THR A 17 40.53 -34.95 3.17
N MET A 18 40.51 -33.73 2.66
CA MET A 18 41.51 -33.22 1.74
C MET A 18 41.82 -31.76 2.08
N THR A 19 43.07 -31.53 2.36
CA THR A 19 43.71 -30.25 2.67
C THR A 19 43.86 -29.38 1.41
N SER A 20 43.52 -28.13 1.51
CA SER A 20 44.32 -26.97 1.09
C SER A 20 43.51 -25.70 0.85
N CYS A 21 43.84 -24.65 1.55
CA CYS A 21 43.74 -23.21 1.29
C CYS A 21 42.37 -22.59 1.03
N ASN A 22 42.07 -21.69 1.96
CA ASN A 22 40.91 -20.78 2.09
C ASN A 22 39.66 -21.45 2.64
N LYS A 23 39.60 -21.45 3.98
CA LYS A 23 38.42 -21.85 4.74
C LYS A 23 37.29 -20.85 4.58
N GLU A 24 36.46 -21.03 3.59
CA GLU A 24 35.02 -20.93 3.82
C GLU A 24 34.63 -22.31 4.38
N GLU A 25 34.33 -22.39 5.67
CA GLU A 25 33.81 -23.62 6.26
C GLU A 25 32.51 -23.96 5.52
N ALA A 26 32.57 -25.04 4.74
CA ALA A 26 31.40 -25.65 4.15
C ALA A 26 30.47 -26.06 5.30
N ILE A 27 29.36 -25.36 5.47
CA ILE A 27 28.32 -25.73 6.44
C ILE A 27 27.77 -27.07 5.96
N THR A 28 28.00 -28.11 6.72
CA THR A 28 27.37 -29.41 6.54
C THR A 28 25.87 -29.23 6.64
N ALA A 29 25.12 -29.90 5.77
CA ALA A 29 23.67 -29.92 5.79
C ALA A 29 23.18 -30.21 7.20
N SER A 30 22.52 -29.26 7.84
CA SER A 30 21.94 -29.40 9.15
C SER A 30 20.52 -29.93 8.99
N ASN A 31 20.22 -31.05 9.61
CA ASN A 31 18.83 -31.51 9.71
C ASN A 31 18.13 -30.63 10.73
N PHE A 32 17.10 -29.92 10.30
CA PHE A 32 16.26 -29.17 11.21
C PHE A 32 15.00 -29.96 11.50
N ASN A 33 14.61 -30.00 12.76
CA ASN A 33 13.31 -30.52 13.15
C ASN A 33 12.32 -29.35 13.13
N VAL A 34 11.32 -29.44 12.27
CA VAL A 34 10.35 -28.38 12.05
C VAL A 34 8.94 -28.90 12.32
N SER A 35 8.20 -28.13 13.11
CA SER A 35 6.77 -28.33 13.31
C SER A 35 6.02 -27.01 13.11
N PHE A 36 4.73 -27.11 12.90
CA PHE A 36 3.87 -25.94 12.66
C PHE A 36 2.80 -25.82 13.74
N GLU A 37 2.39 -24.59 14.01
CA GLU A 37 1.29 -24.27 14.87
C GLU A 37 -0.04 -24.68 14.22
N ASP A 38 -0.86 -25.41 14.98
CA ASP A 38 -2.21 -25.74 14.54
C ASP A 38 -3.08 -24.48 14.45
N THR A 39 -3.88 -24.41 13.43
CA THR A 39 -4.84 -23.32 13.21
C THR A 39 -6.26 -23.86 13.29
N GLU A 40 -7.04 -23.40 14.27
CA GLU A 40 -8.43 -23.76 14.41
C GLU A 40 -9.29 -22.99 13.40
N VAL A 41 -10.36 -23.63 12.89
CA VAL A 41 -11.37 -22.97 12.06
C VAL A 41 -12.52 -22.53 12.95
N MET A 42 -12.86 -21.24 12.95
CA MET A 42 -14.02 -20.75 13.67
C MET A 42 -15.30 -21.41 13.17
N ASN A 43 -15.99 -22.04 14.12
CA ASN A 43 -17.28 -22.69 13.97
C ASN A 43 -18.03 -22.39 12.69
N GLU A 44 -18.05 -23.39 11.76
CA GLU A 44 -19.29 -23.77 11.17
C GLU A 44 -19.22 -25.18 10.57
N ALA A 45 -20.34 -25.84 10.71
CA ALA A 45 -20.66 -27.17 10.33
C ALA A 45 -20.01 -27.70 9.06
N LYS A 46 -19.29 -28.80 9.25
CA LYS A 46 -19.30 -29.96 8.34
C LYS A 46 -19.14 -29.69 6.85
N THR A 47 -17.96 -29.28 6.43
CA THR A 47 -17.40 -29.86 5.21
C THR A 47 -15.88 -29.68 5.22
N HIS A 48 -15.19 -30.78 5.38
CA HIS A 48 -13.85 -31.12 4.93
C HIS A 48 -12.77 -30.02 4.94
N PHE A 49 -12.33 -29.59 6.12
CA PHE A 49 -10.93 -29.27 6.33
C PHE A 49 -10.22 -30.53 6.84
N VAL A 50 -9.63 -31.26 5.94
CA VAL A 50 -8.52 -32.15 6.28
C VAL A 50 -7.36 -31.23 6.59
N GLY A 51 -6.87 -31.21 7.83
CA GLY A 51 -5.82 -30.41 8.40
C GLY A 51 -5.12 -29.46 7.42
N HIS A 52 -5.06 -28.18 7.75
CA HIS A 52 -4.15 -27.27 7.09
C HIS A 52 -2.74 -27.58 7.53
N ASP A 53 -2.17 -28.64 6.96
CA ASP A 53 -0.74 -28.82 6.96
C ASP A 53 -0.18 -27.64 6.15
N GLN A 54 0.31 -26.61 6.85
CA GLN A 54 1.17 -25.63 6.22
C GLN A 54 2.39 -26.39 5.77
N VAL A 55 2.50 -26.62 4.48
CA VAL A 55 3.65 -27.29 3.88
C VAL A 55 4.47 -26.26 3.16
N PHE A 56 5.78 -26.35 3.31
CA PHE A 56 6.68 -25.63 2.43
C PHE A 56 6.65 -26.24 1.04
N ASP A 57 6.83 -25.38 0.03
CA ASP A 57 7.04 -25.82 -1.34
C ASP A 57 8.51 -26.14 -1.61
N GLN A 58 8.77 -26.97 -2.62
CA GLN A 58 10.11 -27.20 -3.12
C GLN A 58 10.75 -25.86 -3.49
N ASP A 59 11.99 -25.64 -3.07
CA ASP A 59 12.78 -24.42 -3.27
C ASP A 59 12.31 -23.19 -2.49
N ASP A 60 11.36 -23.32 -1.57
CA ASP A 60 11.03 -22.24 -0.65
C ASP A 60 12.25 -21.80 0.16
N LEU A 61 12.33 -20.48 0.40
CA LEU A 61 13.43 -19.88 1.14
C LEU A 61 12.95 -19.34 2.47
N PHE A 62 13.65 -19.73 3.52
CA PHE A 62 13.47 -19.12 4.82
C PHE A 62 14.80 -18.56 5.36
N TYR A 63 14.69 -17.74 6.36
CA TYR A 63 15.76 -16.94 6.93
C TYR A 63 16.00 -17.37 8.34
N ILE A 64 17.26 -17.64 8.72
CA ILE A 64 17.67 -17.94 10.10
C ILE A 64 18.68 -16.92 10.56
N MET A 65 18.58 -16.52 11.81
CA MET A 65 19.50 -15.63 12.49
C MET A 65 19.87 -16.19 13.86
N ASP A 66 21.15 -16.08 14.23
CA ASP A 66 21.65 -16.41 15.57
C ASP A 66 21.63 -15.22 16.54
N GLY A 67 22.01 -15.45 17.79
CA GLY A 67 22.05 -14.43 18.84
C GLY A 67 23.02 -13.27 18.59
N SER A 68 23.96 -13.39 17.66
CA SER A 68 24.88 -12.33 17.23
C SER A 68 24.45 -11.65 15.93
N ALA A 69 23.23 -11.91 15.46
CA ALA A 69 22.69 -11.39 14.21
C ALA A 69 23.44 -11.86 12.95
N ASN A 70 24.14 -12.99 13.00
CA ASN A 70 24.60 -13.65 11.79
C ASN A 70 23.42 -14.34 11.12
N ILE A 71 23.41 -14.33 9.79
CA ILE A 71 22.24 -14.64 9.00
C ILE A 71 22.58 -15.68 7.95
N ALA A 72 21.70 -16.66 7.80
CA ALA A 72 21.71 -17.57 6.68
C ALA A 72 20.33 -17.67 6.02
N HIS A 73 20.34 -17.86 4.71
CA HIS A 73 19.17 -18.18 3.91
C HIS A 73 19.23 -19.65 3.56
N TYR A 74 18.20 -20.38 3.91
CA TYR A 74 18.08 -21.81 3.62
C TYR A 74 17.00 -22.05 2.59
N ARG A 75 17.26 -23.00 1.72
CA ARG A 75 16.31 -23.50 0.74
C ARG A 75 15.76 -24.85 1.20
N ILE A 76 14.49 -25.04 0.97
CA ILE A 76 13.80 -26.30 1.26
C ILE A 76 13.97 -27.26 0.10
N ASP A 77 14.40 -28.47 0.39
CA ASP A 77 14.44 -29.56 -0.56
C ASP A 77 13.55 -30.71 -0.09
N LEU A 78 12.34 -30.76 -0.62
CA LEU A 78 11.36 -31.80 -0.31
C LEU A 78 11.76 -33.17 -0.84
N ASN A 79 12.73 -33.26 -1.78
CA ASN A 79 13.20 -34.53 -2.32
C ASN A 79 14.26 -35.19 -1.46
N ALA A 80 14.96 -34.41 -0.65
CA ALA A 80 16.06 -34.93 0.18
C ALA A 80 15.56 -35.67 1.41
N ASN A 81 14.39 -35.33 1.97
CA ASN A 81 13.77 -36.02 3.11
C ASN A 81 12.28 -35.66 3.24
N PRO A 82 11.38 -36.63 3.53
CA PRO A 82 9.97 -36.35 3.81
C PRO A 82 9.73 -35.50 5.07
N ASN A 83 10.74 -35.25 5.91
CA ASN A 83 10.66 -34.45 7.14
C ASN A 83 11.25 -33.04 7.00
N TYR A 84 11.28 -32.45 5.81
CA TYR A 84 11.80 -31.10 5.56
C TYR A 84 13.29 -30.94 5.86
N ILE A 85 14.13 -31.51 5.04
CA ILE A 85 15.57 -31.24 5.05
C ILE A 85 15.84 -29.94 4.31
N PHE A 86 16.55 -29.08 4.97
CA PHE A 86 17.08 -27.85 4.41
C PHE A 86 18.39 -28.17 3.70
N ASP A 87 18.40 -28.06 2.38
CA ASP A 87 19.52 -28.49 1.54
C ASP A 87 20.65 -27.50 1.64
N ARG A 88 21.05 -26.80 2.42
CA ARG A 88 22.21 -25.91 2.49
C ARG A 88 21.85 -24.41 2.53
N ALA A 89 22.64 -23.66 3.22
CA ALA A 89 22.64 -22.22 3.17
C ALA A 89 22.89 -21.75 1.72
N VAL A 90 21.92 -21.09 1.12
CA VAL A 90 22.06 -20.45 -0.19
C VAL A 90 22.97 -19.23 -0.05
N ARG A 91 22.99 -18.60 1.12
CA ARG A 91 23.77 -17.41 1.41
C ARG A 91 23.95 -17.24 2.92
N GLY A 92 25.16 -16.84 3.33
CA GLY A 92 25.49 -16.51 4.71
C GLY A 92 25.75 -17.74 5.58
N SER A 93 25.97 -17.52 6.87
CA SER A 93 26.20 -18.53 7.89
C SER A 93 25.68 -18.02 9.23
N PHE A 94 25.37 -18.93 10.13
CA PHE A 94 25.06 -18.66 11.53
C PHE A 94 25.74 -19.69 12.43
N ASP A 95 25.89 -19.33 13.71
CA ASP A 95 26.36 -20.27 14.71
C ASP A 95 25.14 -20.86 15.46
N GLN A 96 24.91 -22.15 15.26
CA GLN A 96 23.79 -22.89 15.87
C GLN A 96 23.84 -22.93 17.41
N ASN A 97 25.02 -22.69 18.01
CA ASN A 97 25.21 -22.68 19.44
C ASN A 97 25.17 -21.27 20.04
N ASN A 98 24.96 -20.24 19.22
CA ASN A 98 25.00 -18.86 19.64
C ASN A 98 23.60 -18.33 19.96
N GLY A 99 23.10 -18.65 21.14
CA GLY A 99 21.83 -18.17 21.64
C GLY A 99 20.59 -18.82 20.99
N VAL A 100 19.45 -18.15 21.09
CA VAL A 100 18.20 -18.60 20.47
C VAL A 100 18.22 -18.26 19.00
N LEU A 101 18.03 -19.25 18.16
CA LEU A 101 17.86 -19.03 16.72
C LEU A 101 16.47 -18.48 16.44
N THR A 102 16.39 -17.54 15.51
CA THR A 102 15.11 -16.98 15.02
C THR A 102 14.99 -17.21 13.53
N ALA A 103 13.88 -17.79 13.11
CA ALA A 103 13.59 -18.05 11.71
C ALA A 103 12.35 -17.30 11.23
N PHE A 104 12.36 -16.87 9.96
CA PHE A 104 11.23 -16.25 9.28
C PHE A 104 11.01 -16.84 7.90
N TYR A 105 9.74 -16.97 7.53
CA TYR A 105 9.29 -17.35 6.20
C TYR A 105 8.17 -16.42 5.73
N PRO A 106 8.11 -16.03 4.44
CA PRO A 106 9.18 -16.15 3.45
C PRO A 106 10.33 -15.15 3.69
N THR A 107 11.51 -15.39 3.14
CA THR A 107 12.71 -14.54 3.35
C THR A 107 12.49 -13.06 3.04
N LYS A 108 11.61 -12.76 2.08
CA LYS A 108 11.32 -11.39 1.66
C LYS A 108 10.60 -10.52 2.69
N ILE A 109 10.03 -11.11 3.76
CA ILE A 109 9.42 -10.32 4.85
C ILE A 109 10.46 -9.79 5.84
N VAL A 110 11.68 -10.34 5.83
CA VAL A 110 12.75 -9.87 6.71
C VAL A 110 13.41 -8.64 6.13
N TYR A 111 13.56 -7.64 6.96
CA TYR A 111 14.14 -6.38 6.56
C TYR A 111 15.38 -6.04 7.40
N ASN A 112 16.47 -5.65 6.73
CA ASN A 112 17.71 -5.17 7.33
C ASN A 112 18.35 -6.06 8.39
N ASN A 113 18.20 -7.35 8.28
CA ASN A 113 18.79 -8.27 9.25
C ASN A 113 18.35 -8.01 10.71
N ASN A 114 17.16 -7.46 10.89
CA ASN A 114 16.61 -7.19 12.21
C ASN A 114 15.59 -8.28 12.57
N VAL A 115 15.92 -9.07 13.60
CA VAL A 115 15.08 -10.17 14.12
C VAL A 115 13.72 -9.71 14.65
N ASN A 116 13.58 -8.42 14.96
CA ASN A 116 12.39 -7.89 15.61
C ASN A 116 11.50 -7.09 14.65
N GLU A 117 11.81 -7.09 13.35
CA GLU A 117 11.04 -6.31 12.37
C GLU A 117 10.77 -7.10 11.11
N VAL A 118 9.52 -7.08 10.66
CA VAL A 118 9.09 -7.69 9.41
C VAL A 118 8.39 -6.65 8.53
N LEU A 119 8.51 -6.83 7.22
CA LEU A 119 7.84 -6.03 6.22
C LEU A 119 6.72 -6.84 5.57
N LEU A 120 5.46 -6.60 5.95
CA LEU A 120 4.33 -7.22 5.30
C LEU A 120 4.05 -6.55 3.95
N PRO A 121 3.88 -7.30 2.87
CA PRO A 121 3.66 -6.74 1.55
C PRO A 121 2.27 -6.11 1.43
N ALA A 122 2.18 -4.98 0.71
CA ALA A 122 0.91 -4.36 0.37
C ALA A 122 0.20 -5.09 -0.78
N VAL A 123 0.94 -5.82 -1.60
CA VAL A 123 0.43 -6.59 -2.75
C VAL A 123 1.08 -7.97 -2.74
N GLN A 124 0.25 -8.99 -2.78
CA GLN A 124 0.69 -10.36 -3.07
C GLN A 124 0.14 -10.81 -4.42
N LYS A 125 0.88 -11.65 -5.11
CA LYS A 125 0.48 -12.25 -6.39
C LYS A 125 0.22 -13.73 -6.20
N THR A 126 -0.81 -14.23 -6.84
CA THR A 126 -1.20 -15.64 -6.77
C THR A 126 -1.71 -16.14 -8.12
N ASN A 127 -1.62 -17.44 -8.34
CA ASN A 127 -2.24 -18.10 -9.50
C ASN A 127 -3.64 -18.65 -9.16
N ALA A 128 -3.81 -19.14 -7.93
CA ALA A 128 -5.00 -19.90 -7.53
C ALA A 128 -5.57 -19.50 -6.16
N GLY A 129 -5.33 -18.26 -5.71
CA GLY A 129 -5.82 -17.80 -4.40
C GLY A 129 -4.95 -18.20 -3.21
N GLU A 130 -3.93 -19.02 -3.41
CA GLU A 130 -2.98 -19.38 -2.37
C GLU A 130 -1.90 -18.32 -2.21
N ILE A 131 -1.47 -18.08 -0.98
CA ILE A 131 -0.49 -17.07 -0.62
C ILE A 131 0.62 -17.68 0.23
N GLN A 132 1.81 -17.04 0.19
CA GLN A 132 2.88 -17.38 1.13
C GLN A 132 2.57 -16.77 2.49
N TRP A 133 2.43 -17.62 3.50
CA TRP A 133 2.12 -17.21 4.87
C TRP A 133 3.33 -16.63 5.56
N PRO A 134 3.21 -15.48 6.21
CA PRO A 134 4.25 -14.99 7.09
C PRO A 134 4.33 -15.85 8.35
N LEU A 135 5.45 -16.57 8.52
CA LEU A 135 5.72 -17.44 9.66
C LEU A 135 6.97 -16.97 10.40
N TYR A 136 7.04 -17.31 11.67
CA TYR A 136 8.24 -17.17 12.50
C TYR A 136 8.43 -18.37 13.42
N ALA A 137 9.67 -18.64 13.77
CA ALA A 137 10.02 -19.61 14.80
C ALA A 137 11.16 -19.08 15.65
N GLN A 138 11.18 -19.47 16.91
CA GLN A 138 12.34 -19.35 17.79
C GLN A 138 12.60 -20.70 18.44
N GLY A 139 13.87 -21.09 18.50
CA GLY A 139 14.24 -22.38 19.05
C GLY A 139 15.69 -22.74 18.78
N THR A 140 15.95 -24.04 18.69
CA THR A 140 17.22 -24.62 18.27
C THR A 140 17.04 -25.30 16.91
N ILE A 141 18.13 -25.76 16.30
CA ILE A 141 18.05 -26.51 15.03
C ILE A 141 17.25 -27.81 15.16
N ASP A 142 17.16 -28.36 16.35
CA ASP A 142 16.46 -29.61 16.61
C ASP A 142 14.96 -29.40 16.91
N ASP A 143 14.53 -28.18 17.13
CA ASP A 143 13.15 -27.86 17.52
C ASP A 143 12.73 -26.45 17.06
N PHE A 144 12.42 -26.32 15.79
CA PHE A 144 11.78 -25.13 15.24
C PHE A 144 10.27 -25.33 15.16
N TYR A 145 9.54 -24.63 16.01
CA TYR A 145 8.08 -24.57 15.95
C TYR A 145 7.64 -23.29 15.26
N PHE A 146 7.23 -23.40 13.99
CA PHE A 146 6.76 -22.26 13.20
C PHE A 146 5.35 -21.84 13.60
N ARG A 147 5.19 -20.56 13.85
CA ARG A 147 3.94 -19.90 14.22
C ARG A 147 3.54 -18.89 13.15
N ASN A 148 2.25 -18.74 12.97
CA ASN A 148 1.71 -17.69 12.09
C ASN A 148 2.03 -16.31 12.66
N LEU A 149 2.51 -15.39 11.82
CA LEU A 149 2.63 -13.97 12.17
C LEU A 149 1.30 -13.24 12.04
N CYS A 150 0.45 -13.68 11.13
CA CYS A 150 -0.84 -13.07 10.79
C CYS A 150 -1.99 -14.04 11.05
N ALA A 151 -3.19 -13.46 11.16
CA ALA A 151 -4.43 -14.21 11.12
C ALA A 151 -4.83 -14.56 9.68
N ASN A 152 -5.69 -15.58 9.55
CA ASN A 152 -6.19 -16.10 8.28
C ASN A 152 -7.65 -15.70 8.05
N HIS A 153 -7.93 -15.07 6.92
CA HIS A 153 -9.28 -14.93 6.39
C HIS A 153 -9.45 -15.86 5.18
N ALA A 154 -10.19 -16.93 5.35
CA ALA A 154 -10.53 -17.86 4.29
C ALA A 154 -11.81 -17.39 3.60
N ILE A 155 -11.73 -17.02 2.32
CA ILE A 155 -12.87 -16.58 1.54
C ILE A 155 -13.21 -17.68 0.54
N TYR A 156 -14.40 -18.28 0.70
CA TYR A 156 -14.96 -19.24 -0.22
C TYR A 156 -15.80 -18.49 -1.25
N LEU A 157 -15.33 -18.47 -2.48
CA LEU A 157 -15.92 -17.73 -3.58
C LEU A 157 -16.58 -18.66 -4.57
N SER A 158 -17.81 -18.35 -4.95
CA SER A 158 -18.51 -18.99 -6.06
C SER A 158 -19.10 -17.94 -7.01
N GLY A 159 -19.52 -18.33 -8.19
CA GLY A 159 -20.18 -17.47 -9.16
C GLY A 159 -19.63 -17.60 -10.57
N ASP A 160 -19.91 -16.60 -11.40
CA ASP A 160 -19.57 -16.58 -12.83
C ASP A 160 -18.54 -15.50 -13.22
N VAL A 161 -17.80 -14.98 -12.25
CA VAL A 161 -16.92 -13.82 -12.41
C VAL A 161 -15.46 -14.25 -12.55
N ALA A 162 -14.73 -13.63 -13.47
CA ALA A 162 -13.28 -13.75 -13.58
C ALA A 162 -12.60 -12.59 -12.81
N LEU A 163 -12.03 -12.89 -11.65
CA LEU A 163 -11.43 -11.90 -10.75
C LEU A 163 -10.02 -11.51 -11.17
N ASP A 164 -9.75 -10.21 -11.26
CA ASP A 164 -8.41 -9.64 -11.46
C ASP A 164 -7.65 -9.50 -10.15
N SER A 165 -8.35 -9.09 -9.09
CA SER A 165 -7.78 -8.91 -7.75
C SER A 165 -8.86 -8.79 -6.67
N ILE A 166 -8.42 -8.99 -5.43
CA ILE A 166 -9.21 -8.74 -4.22
C ILE A 166 -8.43 -7.76 -3.35
N THR A 167 -9.10 -6.71 -2.87
CA THR A 167 -8.49 -5.72 -1.99
C THR A 167 -9.20 -5.71 -0.65
N VAL A 168 -8.43 -5.71 0.43
CA VAL A 168 -8.94 -5.50 1.79
C VAL A 168 -8.52 -4.13 2.27
N THR A 169 -9.48 -3.33 2.76
CA THR A 169 -9.22 -2.02 3.36
C THR A 169 -9.73 -2.01 4.80
N THR A 170 -8.90 -1.52 5.72
CA THR A 170 -9.17 -1.54 7.16
C THR A 170 -8.92 -0.18 7.82
N ASN A 171 -9.36 -0.02 9.07
CA ASN A 171 -9.03 1.17 9.87
C ASN A 171 -7.60 1.14 10.44
N ASN A 172 -6.96 -0.02 10.52
CA ASN A 172 -5.60 -0.21 11.01
C ASN A 172 -4.63 -0.46 9.85
N TYR A 173 -3.33 -0.28 10.07
CA TYR A 173 -2.32 -0.69 9.10
C TYR A 173 -2.27 -2.22 9.01
N ILE A 174 -2.30 -2.76 7.78
CA ILE A 174 -2.27 -4.20 7.51
C ILE A 174 -1.08 -4.64 6.65
N ASN A 175 -0.25 -3.71 6.25
CA ASN A 175 1.02 -3.95 5.59
C ASN A 175 2.04 -2.89 6.00
N GLY A 176 3.29 -3.04 5.56
CA GLY A 176 4.40 -2.18 5.96
C GLY A 176 5.22 -2.79 7.08
N PHE A 177 5.93 -1.97 7.85
CA PHE A 177 6.78 -2.44 8.94
C PHE A 177 6.00 -2.76 10.20
N PHE A 178 6.24 -3.96 10.71
CA PHE A 178 5.75 -4.40 12.00
C PHE A 178 6.93 -4.84 12.88
N LYS A 179 6.89 -4.43 14.16
CA LYS A 179 7.74 -5.01 15.19
C LYS A 179 7.15 -6.35 15.62
N VAL A 180 8.02 -7.34 15.77
CA VAL A 180 7.64 -8.68 16.25
C VAL A 180 7.94 -8.78 17.75
N ASN A 181 6.92 -9.09 18.53
CA ASN A 181 7.05 -9.45 19.94
C ASN A 181 6.85 -10.96 20.10
N PHE A 182 7.94 -11.70 20.20
CA PHE A 182 7.92 -13.16 20.29
C PHE A 182 7.29 -13.70 21.58
N THR A 183 7.12 -12.87 22.60
CA THR A 183 6.48 -13.28 23.87
C THR A 183 4.97 -13.07 23.83
N ASN A 184 4.46 -12.27 22.92
CA ASN A 184 3.02 -12.07 22.73
C ASN A 184 2.50 -13.03 21.66
N LEU A 185 2.10 -14.22 22.10
CA LEU A 185 1.62 -15.26 21.18
C LEU A 185 0.22 -14.96 20.59
N THR A 186 -0.56 -14.10 21.19
CA THR A 186 -1.89 -13.73 20.69
C THR A 186 -1.80 -12.74 19.55
N ASN A 187 -0.99 -11.69 19.69
CA ASN A 187 -0.75 -10.68 18.67
C ASN A 187 0.73 -10.28 18.66
N PRO A 188 1.58 -11.01 17.92
CA PRO A 188 3.01 -10.73 17.88
C PRO A 188 3.37 -9.46 17.11
N LEU A 189 2.46 -8.91 16.31
CA LEU A 189 2.75 -7.79 15.43
C LEU A 189 2.26 -6.47 16.01
N THR A 190 3.15 -5.49 16.10
CA THR A 190 2.81 -4.11 16.38
C THR A 190 3.30 -3.23 15.23
N TYR A 191 2.41 -2.45 14.64
CA TYR A 191 2.79 -1.53 13.57
C TYR A 191 3.87 -0.56 14.07
N GLY A 192 5.03 -0.62 13.44
CA GLY A 192 6.16 0.25 13.74
C GLY A 192 6.25 1.37 12.71
N GLN A 193 5.95 2.60 13.11
CA GLN A 193 6.51 3.71 12.34
C GLN A 193 8.04 3.64 12.52
N GLY A 194 8.77 3.40 11.43
CA GLY A 194 10.22 3.38 11.49
C GLY A 194 10.75 4.64 12.16
N THR A 195 11.31 4.48 13.35
CA THR A 195 11.82 5.60 14.18
C THR A 195 13.24 6.01 13.80
N GLY A 196 13.82 5.38 12.79
CA GLY A 196 15.20 5.62 12.37
C GLY A 196 15.34 6.73 11.33
N THR A 197 16.41 7.51 11.43
CA THR A 197 16.88 8.43 10.38
C THR A 197 17.49 7.71 9.18
N SER A 198 17.49 6.41 9.16
CA SER A 198 18.03 5.57 8.10
C SER A 198 17.01 5.39 6.96
N ARG A 199 17.50 5.00 5.80
CA ARG A 199 16.69 4.64 4.60
C ARG A 199 15.50 3.74 4.93
N ASN A 200 15.60 3.01 5.98
CA ASN A 200 14.67 1.98 6.44
C ASN A 200 13.34 2.54 6.95
N SER A 201 13.38 3.73 7.55
CA SER A 201 12.18 4.38 8.10
C SER A 201 11.15 4.79 7.05
N MET A 202 11.50 4.74 5.79
CA MET A 202 10.65 5.25 4.70
C MET A 202 10.17 4.17 3.72
N LEU A 203 10.80 2.99 3.69
CA LEU A 203 10.35 1.87 2.85
C LEU A 203 9.08 1.21 3.37
N GLY A 204 8.71 1.49 4.60
CA GLY A 204 7.65 0.80 5.30
C GLY A 204 6.47 1.66 5.72
N HIS A 205 6.18 2.73 5.00
CA HIS A 205 4.86 3.34 5.18
C HIS A 205 3.81 2.29 4.86
N GLY A 206 3.30 1.66 5.91
CA GLY A 206 2.18 0.76 5.81
C GLY A 206 0.99 1.50 5.22
N THR A 207 0.17 0.77 4.54
CA THR A 207 -1.15 1.23 4.14
C THR A 207 -2.20 0.43 4.88
N ARG A 208 -3.41 0.92 4.85
CA ARG A 208 -4.58 0.24 5.38
C ARG A 208 -5.26 -0.64 4.34
N THR A 209 -4.57 -0.85 3.22
CA THR A 209 -5.09 -1.57 2.07
C THR A 209 -4.09 -2.64 1.64
N TYR A 210 -4.55 -3.88 1.58
CA TYR A 210 -3.82 -5.04 1.07
C TYR A 210 -4.49 -5.54 -0.20
N THR A 211 -3.71 -5.90 -1.20
CA THR A 211 -4.23 -6.42 -2.47
C THR A 211 -3.67 -7.81 -2.76
N LEU A 212 -4.56 -8.76 -2.95
CA LEU A 212 -4.27 -10.04 -3.58
C LEU A 212 -4.53 -9.91 -5.07
N LYS A 213 -3.50 -10.01 -5.88
CA LYS A 213 -3.59 -9.88 -7.34
C LYS A 213 -3.39 -11.22 -8.00
N PHE A 214 -4.31 -11.61 -8.87
CA PHE A 214 -4.16 -12.81 -9.68
C PHE A 214 -3.21 -12.55 -10.86
N ASN A 215 -2.33 -13.50 -11.17
CA ASN A 215 -1.39 -13.39 -12.30
C ASN A 215 -2.13 -13.50 -13.65
N ALA A 216 -3.23 -14.23 -13.68
CA ALA A 216 -4.23 -14.26 -14.74
C ALA A 216 -5.62 -14.17 -14.08
N PRO A 217 -6.68 -13.72 -14.77
CA PRO A 217 -8.02 -13.64 -14.20
C PRO A 217 -8.45 -15.00 -13.58
N PHE A 218 -8.84 -14.97 -12.31
CA PHE A 218 -9.25 -16.15 -11.56
C PHE A 218 -10.73 -16.41 -11.80
N GLN A 219 -11.01 -17.39 -12.68
CA GLN A 219 -12.38 -17.71 -13.07
C GLN A 219 -13.10 -18.44 -11.94
N LEU A 220 -14.15 -17.85 -11.42
CA LEU A 220 -15.05 -18.49 -10.47
C LEU A 220 -15.99 -19.45 -11.17
N THR A 221 -16.43 -20.45 -10.43
CA THR A 221 -17.43 -21.45 -10.83
C THR A 221 -18.56 -21.48 -9.80
N ASN A 222 -19.62 -22.26 -10.09
CA ASN A 222 -20.71 -22.47 -9.13
C ASN A 222 -20.27 -23.25 -7.88
N GLU A 223 -19.11 -23.92 -7.94
CA GLU A 223 -18.50 -24.56 -6.78
C GLU A 223 -17.63 -23.56 -6.04
N GLU A 224 -17.62 -23.65 -4.71
CA GLU A 224 -16.80 -22.77 -3.87
C GLU A 224 -15.31 -23.01 -4.10
N GLN A 225 -14.61 -21.92 -4.35
CA GLN A 225 -13.16 -21.88 -4.54
C GLN A 225 -12.54 -21.06 -3.41
N LEU A 226 -11.56 -21.63 -2.75
CA LEU A 226 -10.93 -21.00 -1.59
C LEU A 226 -9.87 -19.99 -1.99
N VAL A 227 -10.00 -18.78 -1.47
CA VAL A 227 -8.99 -17.72 -1.52
C VAL A 227 -8.62 -17.35 -0.10
N ARG A 228 -7.33 -17.17 0.17
CA ARG A 228 -6.83 -16.82 1.49
C ARG A 228 -6.23 -15.43 1.53
N LEU A 229 -6.53 -14.70 2.60
CA LEU A 229 -5.96 -13.40 2.89
C LEU A 229 -5.30 -13.43 4.26
N THR A 230 -4.13 -12.81 4.38
CA THR A 230 -3.47 -12.62 5.67
C THR A 230 -3.66 -11.20 6.16
N VAL A 231 -4.03 -11.07 7.43
CA VAL A 231 -4.16 -9.78 8.12
C VAL A 231 -3.49 -9.88 9.48
N PRO A 232 -2.84 -8.83 10.01
CA PRO A 232 -2.39 -8.82 11.39
C PRO A 232 -3.55 -9.15 12.34
N ALA A 233 -3.29 -9.93 13.39
CA ALA A 233 -4.32 -10.22 14.39
C ALA A 233 -4.77 -8.93 15.09
N GLY A 234 -6.03 -8.84 15.44
CA GLY A 234 -6.59 -7.68 16.12
C GLY A 234 -8.05 -7.40 15.78
N GLU A 235 -8.57 -6.33 16.35
CA GLU A 235 -9.93 -5.86 16.11
C GLU A 235 -9.94 -4.75 15.04
N TYR A 236 -10.87 -4.86 14.10
CA TYR A 236 -11.05 -3.92 13.00
C TYR A 236 -12.46 -3.35 13.03
N SER A 237 -12.58 -2.06 13.28
CA SER A 237 -13.85 -1.33 13.21
C SER A 237 -14.27 -1.00 11.77
N THR A 238 -13.38 -1.19 10.84
CA THR A 238 -13.64 -1.10 9.40
C THR A 238 -12.92 -2.26 8.73
N TYR A 239 -13.67 -3.08 8.02
CA TYR A 239 -13.14 -4.17 7.21
C TYR A 239 -13.95 -4.25 5.92
N ILE A 240 -13.34 -3.86 4.83
CA ILE A 240 -13.97 -3.74 3.53
C ILE A 240 -13.22 -4.64 2.55
N ILE A 241 -13.95 -5.51 1.88
CA ILE A 241 -13.43 -6.35 0.80
C ILE A 241 -13.94 -5.81 -0.52
N THR A 242 -13.05 -5.56 -1.47
CA THR A 242 -13.42 -5.14 -2.82
C THR A 242 -12.89 -6.14 -3.83
N PHE A 243 -13.77 -6.67 -4.63
CA PHE A 243 -13.50 -7.56 -5.75
C PHE A 243 -13.43 -6.76 -7.03
N TYR A 244 -12.43 -7.04 -7.88
CA TYR A 244 -12.23 -6.37 -9.16
C TYR A 244 -12.27 -7.41 -10.28
N ALA A 245 -13.05 -7.12 -11.31
CA ALA A 245 -13.26 -7.99 -12.46
C ALA A 245 -13.57 -7.15 -13.70
N ASN A 246 -12.80 -7.30 -14.76
CA ASN A 246 -13.08 -6.70 -16.07
C ASN A 246 -13.46 -5.20 -16.02
N GLY A 247 -12.68 -4.39 -15.30
CA GLY A 247 -12.94 -2.95 -15.17
C GLY A 247 -14.12 -2.58 -14.26
N LYS A 248 -14.70 -3.55 -13.58
CA LYS A 248 -15.80 -3.38 -12.62
C LYS A 248 -15.34 -3.75 -11.22
N LYS A 249 -16.06 -3.27 -10.20
CA LYS A 249 -15.82 -3.64 -8.79
C LYS A 249 -17.11 -3.97 -8.06
N ARG A 250 -17.00 -4.87 -7.08
CA ARG A 250 -18.01 -5.08 -6.04
C ARG A 250 -17.37 -4.91 -4.67
N THR A 251 -17.99 -4.10 -3.81
CA THR A 251 -17.48 -3.84 -2.47
C THR A 251 -18.44 -4.40 -1.43
N LEU A 252 -17.90 -5.14 -0.47
CA LEU A 252 -18.61 -5.65 0.70
C LEU A 252 -17.98 -5.04 1.95
N SER A 253 -18.79 -4.50 2.84
CA SER A 253 -18.35 -3.93 4.12
C SER A 253 -19.01 -4.66 5.27
N ASN A 254 -18.23 -4.95 6.31
CA ASN A 254 -18.82 -5.43 7.56
C ASN A 254 -19.27 -4.22 8.40
N PRO A 255 -20.54 -4.11 8.77
CA PRO A 255 -21.05 -2.99 9.58
C PRO A 255 -20.63 -3.06 11.04
N ALA A 256 -20.23 -4.23 11.53
CA ALA A 256 -19.79 -4.46 12.91
C ALA A 256 -18.26 -4.59 13.00
N ASN A 257 -17.71 -4.45 14.21
CA ASN A 257 -16.32 -4.79 14.46
C ASN A 257 -16.07 -6.26 14.14
N ILE A 258 -14.93 -6.52 13.52
CA ILE A 258 -14.48 -7.86 13.18
C ILE A 258 -13.14 -8.11 13.89
N THR A 259 -13.03 -9.25 14.57
CA THR A 259 -11.79 -9.66 15.24
C THR A 259 -11.16 -10.80 14.47
N PHE A 260 -9.87 -10.68 14.21
CA PHE A 260 -9.04 -11.75 13.66
C PHE A 260 -8.05 -12.22 14.71
N GLU A 261 -8.06 -13.50 14.98
CA GLU A 261 -7.13 -14.18 15.89
C GLU A 261 -6.11 -14.98 15.08
N ARG A 262 -4.87 -14.96 15.52
CA ARG A 262 -3.75 -15.53 14.77
C ARG A 262 -3.88 -17.03 14.51
N THR A 263 -4.40 -17.77 15.50
CA THR A 263 -4.56 -19.23 15.46
C THR A 263 -5.92 -19.67 14.90
N ILE A 264 -6.77 -18.73 14.52
CA ILE A 264 -8.13 -19.02 14.08
C ILE A 264 -8.30 -18.58 12.63
N THR A 265 -8.71 -19.52 11.77
CA THR A 265 -9.16 -19.21 10.42
C THR A 265 -10.59 -18.70 10.47
N ARG A 266 -10.82 -17.49 9.95
CA ARG A 266 -12.16 -16.93 9.80
C ARG A 266 -12.70 -17.22 8.41
N PRO A 267 -13.77 -18.03 8.25
CA PRO A 267 -14.38 -18.28 6.96
C PRO A 267 -15.36 -17.17 6.57
N SER A 268 -15.47 -16.93 5.28
CA SER A 268 -16.55 -16.15 4.65
C SER A 268 -16.96 -16.81 3.34
N HIS A 269 -18.26 -16.97 3.13
CA HIS A 269 -18.83 -17.54 1.91
C HIS A 269 -19.49 -16.43 1.10
N ILE A 270 -19.03 -16.22 -0.12
CA ILE A 270 -19.43 -15.08 -0.94
C ILE A 270 -19.72 -15.57 -2.37
N GLU A 271 -20.95 -15.40 -2.80
CA GLU A 271 -21.33 -15.58 -4.19
C GLU A 271 -21.18 -14.26 -4.95
N LEU A 272 -20.49 -14.30 -6.08
CA LEU A 272 -20.21 -13.16 -6.93
C LEU A 272 -20.90 -13.32 -8.29
N ASN A 273 -21.80 -12.39 -8.58
CA ASN A 273 -22.46 -12.26 -9.88
C ASN A 273 -22.05 -10.93 -10.49
N LEU A 274 -21.71 -10.93 -11.78
CA LEU A 274 -21.21 -9.72 -12.46
C LEU A 274 -22.24 -8.59 -12.47
N ASP A 275 -23.54 -8.89 -12.41
CA ASP A 275 -24.61 -7.88 -12.30
C ASP A 275 -24.55 -7.04 -11.04
N ASN A 276 -23.86 -7.54 -9.99
CA ASN A 276 -23.63 -6.82 -8.75
C ASN A 276 -22.34 -5.99 -8.73
N PHE A 277 -21.62 -5.94 -9.87
CA PHE A 277 -20.44 -5.14 -10.04
C PHE A 277 -20.78 -3.81 -10.73
N VAL A 278 -20.18 -2.74 -10.28
CA VAL A 278 -20.30 -1.40 -10.87
C VAL A 278 -19.02 -1.05 -11.63
N ASP A 279 -19.16 -0.24 -12.68
CA ASP A 279 -18.00 0.25 -13.41
C ASP A 279 -17.07 1.04 -12.49
N PHE A 280 -15.79 0.95 -12.77
CA PHE A 280 -14.80 1.58 -11.91
C PHE A 280 -13.55 2.00 -12.70
N VAL A 281 -13.05 3.18 -12.38
CA VAL A 281 -11.76 3.69 -12.86
C VAL A 281 -10.73 3.50 -11.74
N PRO A 282 -9.65 2.71 -11.94
CA PRO A 282 -8.63 2.51 -10.91
C PRO A 282 -8.07 3.85 -10.42
N GLY A 283 -7.99 4.03 -9.10
CA GLY A 283 -7.48 5.26 -8.49
C GLY A 283 -8.44 6.44 -8.50
N ALA A 284 -9.69 6.27 -8.95
CA ALA A 284 -10.70 7.31 -8.96
C ALA A 284 -11.62 7.28 -7.72
N LEU A 285 -12.25 8.42 -7.45
CA LEU A 285 -13.45 8.52 -6.59
C LEU A 285 -14.66 7.91 -7.30
N ALA A 286 -15.80 7.85 -6.60
CA ALA A 286 -16.98 7.18 -7.14
C ALA A 286 -17.83 8.05 -8.06
N ALA A 287 -17.77 9.40 -7.91
CA ALA A 287 -18.66 10.30 -8.63
C ALA A 287 -18.00 10.93 -9.85
N GLU A 288 -18.84 11.22 -10.81
CA GLU A 288 -18.54 11.97 -12.03
C GLU A 288 -18.93 13.45 -11.84
N TYR A 289 -18.17 14.33 -12.47
CA TYR A 289 -18.37 15.78 -12.40
C TYR A 289 -18.38 16.40 -13.79
N ASN A 290 -19.39 17.23 -14.07
CA ASN A 290 -19.41 18.02 -15.28
C ASN A 290 -18.57 19.29 -15.10
N VAL A 291 -17.51 19.42 -15.88
CA VAL A 291 -16.60 20.57 -15.87
C VAL A 291 -16.82 21.52 -17.07
N ALA A 292 -17.85 21.28 -17.89
CA ALA A 292 -18.25 22.20 -18.94
C ALA A 292 -18.96 23.44 -18.37
N GLY A 293 -18.88 24.53 -19.09
CA GLY A 293 -19.61 25.76 -18.80
C GLY A 293 -21.11 25.63 -19.05
N GLU A 294 -21.87 26.62 -18.57
CA GLU A 294 -23.30 26.69 -18.80
C GLU A 294 -23.61 26.76 -20.32
N GLY A 295 -24.49 25.88 -20.78
CA GLY A 295 -24.89 25.79 -22.19
C GLY A 295 -23.90 25.06 -23.11
N GLU A 296 -22.76 24.60 -22.60
CA GLU A 296 -21.81 23.76 -23.34
C GLU A 296 -22.21 22.29 -23.31
N THR A 297 -21.65 21.50 -24.23
CA THR A 297 -21.78 20.04 -24.19
C THR A 297 -21.13 19.53 -22.90
N PRO A 298 -21.82 18.70 -22.12
CA PRO A 298 -21.27 18.14 -20.88
C PRO A 298 -19.91 17.51 -21.11
N LYS A 299 -18.95 17.86 -20.26
CA LYS A 299 -17.60 17.28 -20.21
C LYS A 299 -17.42 16.60 -18.85
N MET A 300 -17.61 15.29 -18.85
CA MET A 300 -17.58 14.51 -17.62
C MET A 300 -16.17 14.11 -17.25
N VAL A 301 -15.82 14.29 -15.98
CA VAL A 301 -14.55 13.86 -15.42
C VAL A 301 -14.78 13.12 -14.10
N ILE A 302 -13.84 12.25 -13.75
CA ILE A 302 -13.77 11.60 -12.46
C ILE A 302 -12.47 12.00 -11.76
N PHE A 303 -12.53 12.33 -10.48
CA PHE A 303 -11.35 12.75 -9.71
C PHE A 303 -10.54 11.57 -9.21
N SER A 304 -9.22 11.78 -9.09
CA SER A 304 -8.33 10.85 -8.36
C SER A 304 -8.77 10.70 -6.91
N GLN A 305 -8.59 9.51 -6.35
CA GLN A 305 -8.95 9.17 -4.97
C GLN A 305 -8.24 10.02 -3.92
N GLY A 306 -7.10 10.60 -4.26
CA GLY A 306 -6.30 11.44 -3.39
C GLY A 306 -5.34 12.33 -4.19
N ASN A 307 -4.52 13.11 -3.51
CA ASN A 307 -3.49 13.91 -4.14
C ASN A 307 -2.41 13.04 -4.75
N LEU A 308 -1.77 13.50 -5.81
CA LEU A 308 -0.63 12.82 -6.40
C LEU A 308 0.55 12.84 -5.45
N GLU A 309 1.20 11.71 -5.28
CA GLU A 309 2.41 11.53 -4.50
C GLU A 309 3.50 10.89 -5.34
N TYR A 310 4.74 11.28 -5.09
CA TYR A 310 5.93 10.58 -5.55
C TYR A 310 6.62 9.93 -4.37
N LEU A 311 6.78 8.62 -4.39
CA LEU A 311 7.51 7.86 -3.38
C LEU A 311 8.94 7.65 -3.84
N GLY A 312 9.88 8.41 -3.26
CA GLY A 312 11.28 8.48 -3.69
C GLY A 312 12.18 7.45 -3.03
N LEU A 313 11.71 6.71 -2.02
CA LEU A 313 12.49 5.70 -1.32
C LEU A 313 12.16 4.30 -1.83
N GLY A 314 13.20 3.56 -2.17
CA GLY A 314 13.06 2.21 -2.70
C GLY A 314 12.69 2.19 -4.17
N ASN A 315 11.45 1.89 -4.49
CA ASN A 315 11.03 1.59 -5.87
C ASN A 315 10.74 2.78 -6.77
N HIS A 316 10.82 4.01 -6.30
CA HIS A 316 10.55 5.23 -7.08
C HIS A 316 9.29 5.13 -7.95
N PHE A 317 8.14 5.51 -7.42
CA PHE A 317 6.89 5.44 -8.16
C PHE A 317 5.92 6.56 -7.80
N TRP A 318 5.03 6.87 -8.74
CA TRP A 318 3.90 7.76 -8.55
C TRP A 318 2.69 6.97 -8.06
N ARG A 319 1.90 7.58 -7.19
CA ARG A 319 0.62 7.05 -6.73
C ARG A 319 -0.33 8.18 -6.33
N PHE A 320 -1.60 7.88 -6.18
CA PHE A 320 -2.51 8.75 -5.43
C PHE A 320 -2.45 8.40 -3.95
N SER A 321 -2.55 9.42 -3.09
CA SER A 321 -2.63 9.23 -1.64
C SER A 321 -3.85 8.38 -1.25
N ASP A 322 -3.76 7.68 -0.13
CA ASP A 322 -4.83 6.82 0.36
C ASP A 322 -6.03 7.63 0.88
N ASN A 323 -5.75 8.83 1.41
CA ASN A 323 -6.79 9.75 1.86
C ASN A 323 -6.64 11.10 1.16
N GLN A 324 -7.76 11.76 0.88
CA GLN A 324 -7.80 13.05 0.22
C GLN A 324 -7.14 14.18 1.02
N PHE A 325 -6.98 14.01 2.32
CA PHE A 325 -6.39 14.95 3.26
C PHE A 325 -4.94 14.65 3.65
N ASP A 326 -4.33 13.63 3.05
CA ASP A 326 -2.94 13.25 3.37
C ASP A 326 -1.96 14.33 2.92
N PHE A 327 -0.94 14.57 3.76
CA PHE A 327 0.14 15.50 3.50
C PHE A 327 1.47 14.95 4.04
N ARG A 328 2.46 14.83 3.15
CA ARG A 328 3.79 14.30 3.46
C ARG A 328 4.84 15.39 3.74
N GLY A 329 4.43 16.61 3.97
CA GLY A 329 5.20 17.85 3.99
C GLY A 329 6.53 17.93 4.72
N ARG A 330 6.86 17.03 5.63
CA ARG A 330 8.09 17.11 6.45
C ARG A 330 9.40 17.12 5.65
N TYR A 331 9.39 16.63 4.41
CA TYR A 331 10.60 16.41 3.62
C TYR A 331 10.66 17.22 2.34
N GLN A 332 9.69 18.09 2.10
CA GLN A 332 9.59 18.89 0.88
C GLN A 332 10.77 19.86 0.66
N SER A 333 11.40 20.32 1.74
CA SER A 333 12.53 21.25 1.69
C SER A 333 13.89 20.57 1.57
N LYS A 334 13.99 19.25 1.60
CA LYS A 334 15.27 18.53 1.55
C LYS A 334 15.64 18.09 0.16
N ILE A 335 16.92 18.32 -0.16
CA ILE A 335 17.58 18.19 -1.45
C ILE A 335 17.98 16.74 -1.73
N GLN A 336 17.19 15.74 -1.53
CA GLN A 336 17.62 14.39 -1.85
C GLN A 336 16.56 13.65 -2.65
N ASN A 337 17.01 13.01 -3.71
CA ASN A 337 16.23 12.15 -4.59
C ASN A 337 15.61 10.91 -3.93
N GLN A 338 15.60 10.87 -2.60
CA GLN A 338 15.22 9.71 -1.80
C GLN A 338 13.97 9.94 -0.95
N TYR A 339 13.33 11.11 -1.06
CA TYR A 339 12.20 11.45 -0.20
C TYR A 339 10.89 11.47 -0.96
N ASP A 340 9.85 11.10 -0.25
CA ASP A 340 8.48 11.21 -0.73
C ASP A 340 8.09 12.67 -0.95
N ARG A 341 7.25 12.92 -1.96
CA ARG A 341 6.78 14.26 -2.34
C ARG A 341 5.30 14.24 -2.65
N ASP A 342 4.63 15.30 -2.30
CA ASP A 342 3.25 15.62 -2.67
C ASP A 342 3.04 17.12 -3.00
N LEU A 343 4.11 17.93 -2.84
CA LEU A 343 4.15 19.31 -3.28
C LEU A 343 5.16 19.47 -4.43
N PHE A 344 4.67 19.82 -5.60
CA PHE A 344 5.44 19.90 -6.83
C PHE A 344 5.48 21.32 -7.35
N ALA A 345 6.61 21.75 -7.90
CA ALA A 345 6.65 22.93 -8.77
C ALA A 345 5.91 22.63 -10.07
N TRP A 346 5.34 23.64 -10.71
CA TRP A 346 4.43 23.46 -11.85
C TRP A 346 5.11 22.72 -13.02
N GLY A 347 4.51 21.59 -13.43
CA GLY A 347 5.01 20.72 -14.48
C GLY A 347 6.32 19.98 -14.16
N ALA A 348 6.80 20.00 -12.90
CA ALA A 348 7.99 19.25 -12.50
C ALA A 348 7.66 17.76 -12.38
N ASN A 349 8.30 16.93 -13.23
CA ASN A 349 8.02 15.51 -13.37
C ASN A 349 9.32 14.67 -13.42
N GLY A 350 10.52 15.31 -13.33
CA GLY A 350 11.80 14.61 -13.42
C GLY A 350 12.30 14.08 -12.08
N TYR A 351 12.74 12.83 -12.06
CA TYR A 351 13.35 12.18 -10.90
C TYR A 351 14.46 11.20 -11.32
N PHE A 352 15.34 10.84 -10.38
CA PHE A 352 16.39 9.86 -10.65
C PHE A 352 15.93 8.44 -10.27
N LYS A 353 16.15 7.51 -11.20
CA LYS A 353 15.97 6.09 -10.98
C LYS A 353 17.21 5.35 -11.48
N ALA A 354 17.82 4.52 -10.62
CA ALA A 354 19.04 3.79 -10.95
C ALA A 354 20.15 4.66 -11.56
N GLY A 355 20.29 5.91 -11.08
CA GLY A 355 21.32 6.85 -11.56
C GLY A 355 20.96 7.62 -12.83
N SER A 356 19.82 7.34 -13.46
CA SER A 356 19.37 8.05 -14.67
C SER A 356 18.19 8.97 -14.37
N LEU A 357 18.17 10.14 -15.01
CA LEU A 357 17.04 11.07 -14.94
C LEU A 357 15.88 10.52 -15.78
N VAL A 358 14.71 10.39 -15.16
CA VAL A 358 13.47 9.97 -15.78
C VAL A 358 12.47 11.14 -15.75
N GLY A 359 11.58 11.21 -16.72
CA GLY A 359 10.60 12.29 -16.84
C GLY A 359 11.09 13.42 -17.74
N ASN A 360 10.62 14.65 -17.49
CA ASN A 360 10.83 15.80 -18.35
C ASN A 360 12.14 16.60 -18.10
N GLY A 361 13.03 16.08 -17.28
CA GLY A 361 14.28 16.79 -16.92
C GLY A 361 14.11 17.85 -15.83
N ILE A 362 12.89 18.25 -15.52
CA ILE A 362 12.57 19.20 -14.45
C ILE A 362 12.40 18.40 -13.16
N LYS A 363 13.39 18.47 -12.28
CA LYS A 363 13.42 17.67 -11.05
C LYS A 363 12.29 18.05 -10.11
N ILE A 364 11.61 17.04 -9.54
CA ILE A 364 10.59 17.23 -8.50
C ILE A 364 11.17 17.65 -7.13
N TRP A 365 12.50 17.77 -7.06
CA TRP A 365 13.23 18.36 -5.94
C TRP A 365 14.31 19.30 -6.47
N GLY A 366 14.62 20.36 -5.75
CA GLY A 366 15.68 21.30 -6.07
C GLY A 366 16.85 21.26 -5.08
N ALA A 367 18.00 21.76 -5.51
CA ALA A 367 19.12 22.06 -4.64
C ALA A 367 19.03 23.54 -4.21
N ASN A 368 19.33 23.82 -2.94
CA ASN A 368 19.44 25.20 -2.45
C ASN A 368 18.24 26.12 -2.77
N ASN A 369 17.02 25.59 -2.61
CA ASN A 369 15.78 26.33 -2.88
C ASN A 369 15.50 26.65 -4.37
N ASP A 370 16.26 26.09 -5.29
CA ASP A 370 16.00 26.21 -6.71
C ASP A 370 15.18 25.01 -7.21
N PHE A 371 13.88 25.20 -7.30
CA PHE A 371 12.94 24.21 -7.83
C PHE A 371 12.63 24.57 -9.28
N GLY A 372 13.13 23.74 -10.20
CA GLY A 372 12.81 23.85 -11.61
C GLY A 372 11.32 23.70 -11.86
N TYR A 373 10.81 24.38 -12.87
CA TYR A 373 9.41 24.34 -13.30
C TYR A 373 9.31 24.38 -14.82
N SER A 374 8.17 23.99 -15.36
CA SER A 374 7.91 24.09 -16.79
C SER A 374 7.65 25.54 -17.18
N THR A 375 8.33 26.03 -18.22
CA THR A 375 8.08 27.37 -18.82
C THR A 375 6.92 27.35 -19.82
N ALA A 376 6.34 26.19 -20.13
CA ALA A 376 5.19 26.06 -21.00
C ALA A 376 3.98 26.86 -20.48
N THR A 377 3.02 27.13 -21.35
CA THR A 377 1.75 27.78 -20.97
C THR A 377 0.67 26.78 -20.59
N GLU A 378 0.87 25.53 -20.97
CA GLU A 378 -0.01 24.40 -20.67
C GLU A 378 0.80 23.17 -20.29
N LEU A 379 0.25 22.31 -19.44
CA LEU A 379 0.82 21.01 -19.12
C LEU A 379 0.41 20.01 -20.21
N THR A 380 1.38 19.54 -20.95
CA THR A 380 1.17 18.56 -22.02
C THR A 380 2.34 17.59 -22.08
N GLY A 381 2.15 16.43 -22.70
CA GLY A 381 3.21 15.44 -22.88
C GLY A 381 3.88 15.12 -21.55
N THR A 382 5.20 15.23 -21.50
CA THR A 382 5.99 14.89 -20.31
C THR A 382 5.87 15.90 -19.15
N SER A 383 5.25 17.06 -19.36
CA SER A 383 4.99 18.01 -18.27
C SER A 383 3.67 17.74 -17.54
N GLU A 384 2.75 16.98 -18.16
CA GLU A 384 1.51 16.55 -17.52
C GLU A 384 1.79 15.33 -16.60
N TRP A 385 1.49 15.49 -15.33
CA TRP A 385 1.73 14.45 -14.33
C TRP A 385 0.93 13.16 -14.58
N GLY A 386 -0.25 13.28 -15.19
CA GLY A 386 -1.11 12.15 -15.53
C GLY A 386 -0.52 11.19 -16.54
N ASN A 387 0.53 11.59 -17.25
CA ASN A 387 1.24 10.73 -18.19
C ASN A 387 2.21 9.75 -17.50
N ASN A 388 2.44 9.87 -16.20
CA ASN A 388 3.23 8.91 -15.44
C ASN A 388 2.45 7.60 -15.23
N LYS A 389 3.20 6.53 -14.95
CA LYS A 389 2.63 5.30 -14.40
C LYS A 389 2.25 5.53 -12.95
N ILE A 390 0.96 5.65 -12.66
CA ILE A 390 0.44 5.84 -11.31
C ILE A 390 0.06 4.48 -10.75
N ALA A 391 0.78 4.00 -9.74
CA ALA A 391 0.76 2.60 -9.28
C ALA A 391 -0.63 2.10 -8.87
N ASN A 392 -1.40 2.92 -8.17
CA ASN A 392 -2.77 2.59 -7.74
C ASN A 392 -3.87 3.13 -8.68
N ALA A 393 -3.49 3.53 -9.90
CA ALA A 393 -4.41 3.98 -10.94
C ALA A 393 -4.20 3.18 -12.25
N GLY A 394 -4.15 1.85 -12.14
CA GLY A 394 -3.94 0.97 -13.28
C GLY A 394 -2.48 0.78 -13.68
N ASN A 395 -1.54 1.57 -13.15
CA ASN A 395 -0.10 1.48 -13.41
C ASN A 395 0.29 1.54 -14.91
N ARG A 396 -0.44 2.34 -15.68
CA ARG A 396 -0.20 2.57 -17.11
C ARG A 396 0.26 4.01 -17.32
N ALA A 397 1.19 4.22 -18.25
CA ALA A 397 1.55 5.55 -18.71
C ALA A 397 0.48 6.05 -19.69
N ASN A 398 0.25 7.37 -19.71
CA ASN A 398 -0.73 8.01 -20.59
C ASN A 398 -2.13 7.39 -20.48
N ASP A 399 -2.57 7.10 -19.26
CA ASP A 399 -3.86 6.45 -18.99
C ASP A 399 -5.03 7.47 -18.92
N GLY A 400 -4.86 8.65 -19.50
CA GLY A 400 -5.90 9.68 -19.60
C GLY A 400 -6.10 10.54 -18.36
N TRP A 401 -5.29 10.35 -17.30
CA TRP A 401 -5.26 11.28 -16.18
C TRP A 401 -4.65 12.62 -16.60
N ARG A 402 -5.23 13.73 -16.12
CA ARG A 402 -4.75 15.06 -16.41
C ARG A 402 -5.07 16.07 -15.31
N THR A 403 -4.42 17.20 -15.37
CA THR A 403 -4.72 18.36 -14.53
C THR A 403 -5.92 19.13 -15.10
N LEU A 404 -6.82 19.60 -14.22
CA LEU A 404 -7.91 20.50 -14.66
C LEU A 404 -7.37 21.83 -15.16
N THR A 405 -8.06 22.42 -16.14
CA THR A 405 -7.81 23.82 -16.52
C THR A 405 -8.43 24.78 -15.51
N GLU A 406 -8.02 26.06 -15.57
CA GLU A 406 -8.62 27.15 -14.78
C GLU A 406 -10.12 27.27 -15.03
N GLN A 407 -10.53 27.22 -16.31
CA GLN A 407 -11.93 27.31 -16.67
C GLN A 407 -12.74 26.13 -16.14
N GLU A 408 -12.23 24.90 -16.26
CA GLU A 408 -12.90 23.71 -15.75
C GLU A 408 -13.06 23.75 -14.21
N MET A 409 -12.07 24.28 -13.48
CA MET A 409 -12.19 24.45 -12.02
C MET A 409 -13.22 25.52 -11.66
N ASN A 410 -13.26 26.64 -12.38
CA ASN A 410 -14.28 27.67 -12.19
C ASN A 410 -15.69 27.13 -12.46
N ASN A 411 -15.85 26.38 -13.56
CA ASN A 411 -17.12 25.72 -13.89
C ASN A 411 -17.53 24.72 -12.83
N LEU A 412 -16.59 23.92 -12.32
CA LEU A 412 -16.82 22.95 -11.24
C LEU A 412 -17.36 23.65 -9.98
N LEU A 413 -16.74 24.76 -9.57
CA LEU A 413 -17.18 25.54 -8.40
C LEU A 413 -18.55 26.23 -8.67
N ALA A 414 -18.87 26.56 -9.90
CA ALA A 414 -20.17 27.11 -10.26
C ALA A 414 -21.27 26.04 -10.33
N ASN A 415 -20.95 24.87 -10.84
CA ASN A 415 -21.92 23.80 -11.10
C ASN A 415 -22.28 22.98 -9.85
N TYR A 416 -21.39 22.89 -8.85
CA TYR A 416 -21.57 22.01 -7.70
C TYR A 416 -21.59 22.77 -6.38
N ALA A 417 -22.48 22.33 -5.48
CA ALA A 417 -22.43 22.78 -4.10
C ALA A 417 -21.08 22.45 -3.47
N HIS A 418 -20.54 23.38 -2.71
CA HIS A 418 -19.27 23.20 -2.01
C HIS A 418 -19.28 23.93 -0.67
N ALA A 419 -18.45 23.49 0.27
CA ALA A 419 -18.35 24.08 1.61
C ALA A 419 -16.95 23.87 2.20
N MET A 420 -16.51 24.82 3.01
CA MET A 420 -15.37 24.65 3.89
C MET A 420 -15.80 23.84 5.11
N VAL A 421 -15.12 22.71 5.35
CA VAL A 421 -15.43 21.83 6.48
C VAL A 421 -14.18 21.48 7.27
N THR A 422 -14.35 21.07 8.51
CA THR A 422 -13.26 20.50 9.33
C THR A 422 -13.55 19.03 9.60
N LEU A 423 -12.59 18.16 9.32
CA LEU A 423 -12.65 16.74 9.68
C LEU A 423 -12.29 16.60 11.15
N GLY A 424 -13.28 16.45 12.04
CA GLY A 424 -13.08 16.48 13.49
C GLY A 424 -12.22 15.36 14.04
N PHE A 425 -12.09 14.24 13.31
CA PHE A 425 -11.29 13.08 13.74
C PHE A 425 -9.77 13.24 13.48
N ASN A 426 -9.33 14.19 12.65
CA ASN A 426 -7.92 14.45 12.37
C ASN A 426 -7.58 15.95 12.31
N ASN A 427 -8.55 16.80 12.58
CA ASN A 427 -8.43 18.27 12.63
C ASN A 427 -7.92 18.89 11.32
N LYS A 428 -8.30 18.32 10.16
CA LYS A 428 -7.99 18.86 8.85
C LYS A 428 -9.18 19.69 8.34
N THR A 429 -8.89 20.93 7.94
CA THR A 429 -9.87 21.81 7.30
C THR A 429 -9.66 21.84 5.79
N GLY A 430 -10.70 21.97 5.00
CA GLY A 430 -10.59 22.03 3.55
C GLY A 430 -11.93 22.26 2.87
N LEU A 431 -11.88 22.44 1.56
CA LEU A 431 -13.04 22.54 0.69
C LEU A 431 -13.57 21.15 0.34
N VAL A 432 -14.84 20.89 0.56
CA VAL A 432 -15.56 19.76 -0.02
C VAL A 432 -16.36 20.26 -1.22
N ILE A 433 -16.25 19.58 -2.36
CA ILE A 433 -17.17 19.69 -3.49
C ILE A 433 -18.08 18.47 -3.44
N PHE A 434 -19.39 18.70 -3.35
CA PHE A 434 -20.37 17.64 -3.19
C PHE A 434 -20.74 17.03 -4.53
N ALA A 435 -20.71 15.71 -4.60
CA ALA A 435 -21.19 14.97 -5.75
C ALA A 435 -22.72 15.06 -5.86
N ASP A 436 -23.25 14.86 -7.06
CA ASP A 436 -24.69 14.75 -7.28
C ASP A 436 -25.30 13.67 -6.40
N GLY A 437 -26.40 14.01 -5.73
CA GLY A 437 -27.08 13.14 -4.78
C GLY A 437 -26.44 13.07 -3.38
N ALA A 438 -25.28 13.66 -3.15
CA ALA A 438 -24.73 13.79 -1.81
C ALA A 438 -25.40 14.91 -1.02
N THR A 439 -25.57 14.71 0.29
CA THR A 439 -26.15 15.75 1.16
C THR A 439 -25.08 16.80 1.47
N ALA A 440 -25.24 18.00 0.91
CA ALA A 440 -24.38 19.13 1.21
C ALA A 440 -24.52 19.58 2.68
N VAL A 441 -23.43 20.07 3.26
CA VAL A 441 -23.42 20.65 4.60
C VAL A 441 -23.01 22.14 4.53
N PRO A 442 -23.41 22.97 5.51
CA PRO A 442 -22.99 24.37 5.55
C PRO A 442 -21.50 24.57 5.76
N ASP A 443 -21.00 25.74 5.36
CA ASP A 443 -19.65 26.20 5.70
C ASP A 443 -19.38 26.15 7.21
N GLY A 444 -18.16 25.78 7.57
CA GLY A 444 -17.72 25.68 8.96
C GLY A 444 -18.17 24.41 9.68
N THR A 445 -18.88 23.50 9.00
CA THR A 445 -19.30 22.22 9.61
C THR A 445 -18.10 21.38 10.02
N VAL A 446 -18.17 20.85 11.26
CA VAL A 446 -17.22 19.85 11.75
C VAL A 446 -17.80 18.45 11.49
N LEU A 447 -17.17 17.72 10.59
CA LEU A 447 -17.60 16.37 10.21
C LEU A 447 -17.02 15.31 11.14
N THR A 448 -17.88 14.42 11.61
CA THR A 448 -17.45 13.16 12.22
C THR A 448 -16.82 12.24 11.17
N LYS A 449 -16.09 11.22 11.61
CA LYS A 449 -15.52 10.22 10.70
C LYS A 449 -16.60 9.50 9.88
N ALA A 450 -17.73 9.19 10.48
CA ALA A 450 -18.85 8.52 9.80
C ALA A 450 -19.46 9.42 8.70
N GLN A 451 -19.67 10.70 8.98
CA GLN A 451 -20.17 11.67 7.99
C GLN A 451 -19.18 11.84 6.84
N TRP A 452 -17.89 11.99 7.16
CA TRP A 452 -16.86 12.05 6.11
C TRP A 452 -16.81 10.80 5.24
N ASN A 453 -16.86 9.61 5.85
CA ASN A 453 -16.89 8.36 5.10
C ASN A 453 -18.10 8.28 4.17
N ALA A 454 -19.28 8.74 4.61
CA ALA A 454 -20.46 8.78 3.75
C ALA A 454 -20.26 9.71 2.53
N LEU A 455 -19.71 10.91 2.73
CA LEU A 455 -19.40 11.85 1.65
C LEU A 455 -18.33 11.29 0.70
N GLN A 456 -17.27 10.70 1.23
CA GLN A 456 -16.22 10.09 0.42
C GLN A 456 -16.74 8.90 -0.40
N ASN A 457 -17.59 8.06 0.17
CA ASN A 457 -18.23 6.94 -0.53
C ASN A 457 -19.20 7.44 -1.62
N ALA A 458 -19.84 8.58 -1.43
CA ALA A 458 -20.61 9.24 -2.47
C ALA A 458 -19.75 9.88 -3.57
N GLY A 459 -18.42 9.87 -3.42
CA GLY A 459 -17.48 10.42 -4.40
C GLY A 459 -17.18 11.91 -4.23
N CYS A 460 -17.56 12.55 -3.11
CA CYS A 460 -17.25 13.95 -2.85
C CYS A 460 -15.73 14.20 -2.83
N VAL A 461 -15.30 15.32 -3.39
CA VAL A 461 -13.89 15.70 -3.49
C VAL A 461 -13.50 16.62 -2.34
N PHE A 462 -12.37 16.37 -1.70
CA PHE A 462 -11.83 17.20 -0.62
C PHE A 462 -10.48 17.79 -1.00
N PHE A 463 -10.37 19.09 -0.93
CA PHE A 463 -9.13 19.86 -1.12
C PHE A 463 -8.67 20.40 0.23
N VAL A 464 -7.63 19.81 0.80
CA VAL A 464 -7.14 20.16 2.14
C VAL A 464 -6.54 21.57 2.17
N ALA A 465 -6.90 22.38 3.17
CA ALA A 465 -6.29 23.68 3.45
C ALA A 465 -5.22 23.48 4.53
N ASP A 466 -4.02 23.06 4.17
CA ASP A 466 -2.98 22.72 5.14
C ASP A 466 -1.70 23.52 4.91
N ASN A 467 -1.00 23.27 3.81
CA ASN A 467 0.32 23.82 3.55
C ASN A 467 0.62 23.95 2.05
N TYR A 468 1.64 24.75 1.76
CA TYR A 468 2.35 24.77 0.48
C TYR A 468 3.84 24.99 0.73
N ARG A 469 4.68 24.74 -0.26
CA ARG A 469 6.11 25.08 -0.20
C ARG A 469 6.31 26.42 -0.91
N ALA A 470 6.81 27.42 -0.19
CA ALA A 470 7.12 28.71 -0.78
C ALA A 470 8.17 28.60 -1.89
N ALA A 471 8.21 29.58 -2.79
CA ALA A 471 9.21 29.71 -3.85
C ALA A 471 10.65 29.70 -3.33
N THR A 472 10.87 30.13 -2.09
CA THR A 472 12.15 30.08 -1.38
C THR A 472 12.55 28.70 -0.88
N GLY A 473 11.74 27.67 -1.09
CA GLY A 473 11.99 26.31 -0.66
C GLY A 473 11.63 25.99 0.79
N THR A 474 11.15 26.96 1.55
CA THR A 474 10.63 26.72 2.90
C THR A 474 9.20 26.17 2.82
N ILE A 475 8.88 25.22 3.69
CA ILE A 475 7.49 24.82 3.89
C ILE A 475 6.82 25.91 4.73
N GLU A 476 5.80 26.51 4.18
CA GLU A 476 4.95 27.42 4.94
C GLU A 476 4.05 26.59 5.86
N ASN A 477 4.67 26.10 6.92
CA ASN A 477 4.06 25.34 7.99
C ASN A 477 3.41 26.30 8.97
N ARG A 478 2.27 26.80 8.73
CA ARG A 478 1.73 27.60 9.82
C ARG A 478 0.34 27.15 10.17
N ILE A 479 0.31 26.41 11.29
CA ILE A 479 -0.84 26.37 12.19
C ILE A 479 -1.29 27.81 12.42
N PRO A 480 -2.52 28.11 12.27
CA PRO A 480 -3.11 29.08 11.37
C PRO A 480 -2.79 30.52 11.79
N ALA A 481 -1.89 31.19 11.08
CA ALA A 481 -2.13 32.62 10.88
C ALA A 481 -3.24 32.75 9.81
N ALA A 482 -4.09 33.74 9.94
CA ALA A 482 -5.04 34.09 8.89
C ALA A 482 -4.30 34.16 7.54
N GLY A 483 -4.79 33.45 6.53
CA GLY A 483 -4.16 33.36 5.22
C GLY A 483 -3.29 32.13 4.95
N ALA A 484 -3.21 31.16 5.86
CA ALA A 484 -2.54 29.90 5.59
C ALA A 484 -3.48 28.93 4.88
N GLY A 485 -3.09 28.47 3.67
CA GLY A 485 -3.88 27.59 2.83
C GLY A 485 -3.02 26.68 1.98
N SER A 486 -3.63 26.00 1.05
CA SER A 486 -2.98 25.13 0.09
C SER A 486 -3.24 25.57 -1.33
N TYR A 487 -2.26 25.40 -2.21
CA TYR A 487 -2.44 25.52 -3.65
C TYR A 487 -2.60 24.13 -4.27
N PHE A 488 -3.48 24.05 -5.26
CA PHE A 488 -3.65 22.88 -6.13
C PHE A 488 -3.47 23.33 -7.56
N TRP A 489 -2.46 22.82 -8.25
CA TRP A 489 -2.11 23.25 -9.60
C TRP A 489 -3.24 23.01 -10.61
N LEU A 490 -3.40 23.98 -11.52
CA LEU A 490 -4.25 23.91 -12.69
C LEU A 490 -3.42 23.98 -13.97
N ASN A 491 -4.00 23.56 -15.09
CA ASN A 491 -3.31 23.49 -16.38
C ASN A 491 -3.45 24.79 -17.19
N ASN A 492 -3.06 25.90 -16.58
CA ASN A 492 -2.95 27.20 -17.26
C ASN A 492 -1.77 27.95 -16.67
N GLY A 493 -0.98 28.56 -17.51
CA GLY A 493 0.16 29.34 -17.04
C GLY A 493 0.69 30.32 -18.09
N ASN A 494 1.68 31.06 -17.68
CA ASN A 494 2.55 31.87 -18.55
C ASN A 494 4.01 31.45 -18.34
N SER A 495 4.98 32.29 -18.69
CA SER A 495 6.40 31.94 -18.53
C SER A 495 6.80 31.67 -17.04
N ASN A 496 6.26 32.40 -16.09
CA ASN A 496 6.72 32.43 -14.69
C ASN A 496 5.65 32.07 -13.66
N THR A 497 4.36 32.24 -13.98
CA THR A 497 3.27 31.96 -13.08
C THR A 497 2.27 30.97 -13.69
N ALA A 498 1.50 30.32 -12.86
CA ALA A 498 0.44 29.41 -13.27
C ALA A 498 -0.81 29.59 -12.39
N SER A 499 -1.92 29.06 -12.87
CA SER A 499 -3.18 29.06 -12.15
C SER A 499 -3.21 27.93 -11.13
N ALA A 500 -3.88 28.17 -10.01
CA ALA A 500 -4.10 27.18 -8.96
C ALA A 500 -5.45 27.43 -8.27
N LEU A 501 -6.06 26.39 -7.75
CA LEU A 501 -7.09 26.52 -6.73
C LEU A 501 -6.37 26.81 -5.39
N TYR A 502 -6.63 27.97 -4.79
CA TYR A 502 -6.17 28.30 -3.45
C TYR A 502 -7.28 28.01 -2.46
N VAL A 503 -7.00 27.18 -1.47
CA VAL A 503 -7.96 26.81 -0.41
C VAL A 503 -7.42 27.35 0.91
N ASP A 504 -8.10 28.36 1.43
CA ASP A 504 -7.75 29.07 2.67
C ASP A 504 -8.72 28.71 3.79
N LYS A 505 -8.19 28.45 4.99
CA LYS A 505 -9.01 28.04 6.16
C LYS A 505 -10.02 29.13 6.60
N VAL A 506 -9.74 30.37 6.29
CA VAL A 506 -10.53 31.53 6.76
C VAL A 506 -11.35 32.12 5.64
N ASN A 507 -10.72 32.25 4.45
CA ASN A 507 -11.32 32.98 3.32
C ASN A 507 -12.01 32.07 2.31
N GLY A 508 -12.00 30.74 2.55
CA GLY A 508 -12.61 29.78 1.63
C GLY A 508 -11.70 29.40 0.46
N ALA A 509 -12.29 29.09 -0.68
CA ALA A 509 -11.57 28.65 -1.86
C ALA A 509 -11.75 29.63 -3.03
N THR A 510 -10.67 29.86 -3.78
CA THR A 510 -10.68 30.71 -4.97
C THR A 510 -9.67 30.25 -6.01
N VAL A 511 -9.97 30.43 -7.28
CA VAL A 511 -9.01 30.22 -8.36
C VAL A 511 -8.15 31.46 -8.50
N VAL A 512 -6.83 31.27 -8.51
CA VAL A 512 -5.82 32.33 -8.65
C VAL A 512 -4.91 32.01 -9.85
N ASN A 513 -4.51 33.02 -10.63
CA ASN A 513 -3.77 32.84 -11.88
C ASN A 513 -2.34 33.42 -11.88
N ASN A 514 -1.82 33.77 -10.73
CA ASN A 514 -0.53 34.45 -10.60
C ASN A 514 0.43 33.76 -9.61
N VAL A 515 0.25 32.47 -9.37
CA VAL A 515 1.11 31.71 -8.46
C VAL A 515 2.44 31.44 -9.13
N PRO A 516 3.59 31.81 -8.50
CA PRO A 516 4.91 31.52 -9.04
C PRO A 516 5.09 30.01 -9.25
N LYS A 517 5.52 29.60 -10.43
CA LYS A 517 5.63 28.18 -10.83
C LYS A 517 6.60 27.33 -10.00
N ASN A 518 7.55 27.97 -9.31
CA ASN A 518 8.47 27.31 -8.38
C ASN A 518 7.89 27.08 -6.98
N VAL A 519 6.68 27.57 -6.70
CA VAL A 519 5.91 27.18 -5.50
C VAL A 519 5.64 25.68 -5.55
N GLY A 520 5.74 25.00 -4.42
CA GLY A 520 5.32 23.61 -4.30
C GLY A 520 3.84 23.54 -3.91
N ALA A 521 3.02 23.03 -4.82
CA ALA A 521 1.59 22.86 -4.64
C ALA A 521 1.16 21.42 -4.82
N PHE A 522 -0.01 21.07 -4.32
CA PHE A 522 -0.63 19.77 -4.55
C PHE A 522 -1.04 19.59 -6.01
N VAL A 523 -1.15 18.35 -6.40
CA VAL A 523 -1.68 17.94 -7.71
C VAL A 523 -2.85 17.01 -7.47
N ARG A 524 -4.03 17.39 -7.95
CA ARG A 524 -5.22 16.57 -7.97
C ARG A 524 -5.62 16.33 -9.42
N LEU A 525 -5.51 15.10 -9.86
CA LEU A 525 -5.80 14.75 -11.25
C LEU A 525 -7.25 14.35 -11.45
N VAL A 526 -7.69 14.50 -12.69
CA VAL A 526 -8.96 13.98 -13.19
C VAL A 526 -8.73 13.10 -14.39
N LYS A 527 -9.69 12.22 -14.68
CA LYS A 527 -9.74 11.43 -15.92
C LYS A 527 -11.05 11.75 -16.63
N GLU A 528 -10.97 12.03 -17.90
CA GLU A 528 -12.14 12.28 -18.77
C GLU A 528 -12.81 10.94 -19.10
N LEU A 529 -14.14 10.91 -19.12
CA LEU A 529 -14.98 9.72 -19.31
C LEU A 529 -15.53 9.65 -20.72
#